data_99da57f4dba172248b4b5a3c7f1d4565
#
_entry.id   99da57f4dba172248b4b5a3c7f1d4565
#
_cell.length_a   1.000
_cell.length_b   1.000
_cell.length_c   1.000
_cell.angle_alpha   90.00
_cell.angle_beta   90.00
_cell.angle_gamma   90.00
#
_symmetry.space_group_name_H-M   'P 1'
#
loop_
_entity.id
_entity.type
_entity.pdbx_description
1 polymer ?
#
loop_
_entity_poly.entity_id
_entity_poly.type
_entity_poly.pdbx_seq_one_letter_code
_entity_poly.pdbx_strand_id
1 'polypeptide(L)'
;MPLTDAAITLERFDESHLDGVTALYNDPAVTRQVLQMPYQSVEVWRKRLEADNERSVKLVALHQGVVVGELGLEQFSRIRRSHAGSFGMGVAPAWQGKGVGSQLLAAALDIADNWMNLRRVELSVYADNEAAIGLYRKFGFETEGLFRDYAVRDGAYVDTLSMARLRRMPNSD
;
A
#
# COMPACT_ATOMS: atom_id res chain seq x y z
N MET A 1 -26.80 -14.05 13.07
CA MET A 1 -25.52 -14.16 13.78
C MET A 1 -24.59 -13.10 13.24
N PRO A 2 -24.11 -12.18 14.03
CA PRO A 2 -23.05 -11.32 13.55
C PRO A 2 -21.87 -12.23 13.23
N LEU A 3 -21.29 -12.04 12.04
CA LEU A 3 -20.02 -12.65 11.67
C LEU A 3 -19.00 -12.19 12.73
N THR A 4 -18.73 -13.08 13.66
CA THR A 4 -17.69 -12.90 14.65
C THR A 4 -16.40 -12.53 13.94
N ASP A 5 -15.86 -11.41 14.38
CA ASP A 5 -14.52 -10.88 14.22
C ASP A 5 -13.60 -11.87 13.47
N ALA A 6 -13.60 -11.73 12.14
CA ALA A 6 -12.72 -12.55 11.31
C ALA A 6 -11.32 -12.01 11.52
N ALA A 7 -10.61 -12.57 12.49
CA ALA A 7 -9.28 -12.16 12.88
C ALA A 7 -8.37 -12.09 11.66
N ILE A 8 -7.87 -10.88 11.37
CA ILE A 8 -6.85 -10.65 10.37
C ILE A 8 -5.50 -10.77 11.08
N THR A 9 -4.60 -11.58 10.50
CA THR A 9 -3.20 -11.61 10.92
C THR A 9 -2.35 -10.87 9.90
N LEU A 10 -1.35 -10.13 10.39
CA LEU A 10 -0.36 -9.49 9.53
C LEU A 10 0.94 -10.28 9.62
N GLU A 11 1.50 -10.59 8.48
CA GLU A 11 2.77 -11.28 8.36
C GLU A 11 3.68 -10.57 7.35
N ARG A 12 4.98 -10.82 7.45
CA ARG A 12 5.90 -10.42 6.40
C ARG A 12 5.60 -11.21 5.14
N PHE A 13 5.58 -10.53 3.99
CA PHE A 13 5.45 -11.20 2.70
C PHE A 13 6.65 -12.11 2.45
N ASP A 14 6.43 -13.39 2.25
CA ASP A 14 7.42 -14.38 1.89
C ASP A 14 6.94 -15.26 0.73
N GLU A 15 7.75 -16.23 0.35
CA GLU A 15 7.49 -17.08 -0.81
C GLU A 15 6.16 -17.86 -0.71
N SER A 16 5.71 -18.20 0.49
CA SER A 16 4.43 -18.89 0.70
C SER A 16 3.21 -18.05 0.31
N HIS A 17 3.35 -16.74 0.23
CA HIS A 17 2.28 -15.80 -0.10
C HIS A 17 2.23 -15.41 -1.59
N LEU A 18 3.17 -15.89 -2.43
CA LEU A 18 3.29 -15.46 -3.83
C LEU A 18 2.03 -15.70 -4.65
N ASP A 19 1.44 -16.88 -4.55
CA ASP A 19 0.21 -17.20 -5.28
C ASP A 19 -0.95 -16.30 -4.84
N GLY A 20 -1.09 -16.10 -3.54
CA GLY A 20 -2.14 -15.26 -2.96
C GLY A 20 -2.01 -13.79 -3.35
N VAL A 21 -0.80 -13.24 -3.30
CA VAL A 21 -0.54 -11.84 -3.70
C VAL A 21 -0.73 -11.66 -5.21
N THR A 22 -0.29 -12.62 -6.01
CA THR A 22 -0.53 -12.60 -7.46
C THR A 22 -2.02 -12.60 -7.78
N ALA A 23 -2.79 -13.44 -7.13
CA ALA A 23 -4.25 -13.49 -7.30
C ALA A 23 -4.93 -12.19 -6.84
N LEU A 24 -4.48 -11.60 -5.72
CA LEU A 24 -4.98 -10.33 -5.23
C LEU A 24 -4.87 -9.21 -6.28
N TYR A 25 -3.68 -9.04 -6.86
CA TYR A 25 -3.42 -7.96 -7.81
C TYR A 25 -3.93 -8.26 -9.23
N ASN A 26 -4.25 -9.50 -9.55
CA ASN A 26 -4.92 -9.89 -10.78
C ASN A 26 -6.46 -9.79 -10.71
N ASP A 27 -7.02 -9.53 -9.53
CA ASP A 27 -8.43 -9.20 -9.41
C ASP A 27 -8.70 -7.87 -10.14
N PRO A 28 -9.64 -7.82 -11.13
CA PRO A 28 -9.87 -6.61 -11.92
C PRO A 28 -10.22 -5.39 -11.09
N ALA A 29 -10.93 -5.55 -9.97
CA ALA A 29 -11.28 -4.44 -9.09
C ALA A 29 -10.06 -3.87 -8.36
N VAL A 30 -9.07 -4.71 -8.04
CA VAL A 30 -7.79 -4.27 -7.46
C VAL A 30 -6.88 -3.67 -8.52
N THR A 31 -6.74 -4.34 -9.67
CA THR A 31 -5.90 -3.88 -10.78
C THR A 31 -6.27 -2.46 -11.22
N ARG A 32 -7.55 -2.13 -11.25
CA ARG A 32 -8.03 -0.79 -11.62
C ARG A 32 -7.64 0.32 -10.64
N GLN A 33 -7.25 -0.03 -9.43
CA GLN A 33 -6.88 0.95 -8.39
C GLN A 33 -5.36 1.08 -8.18
N VAL A 34 -4.58 0.34 -8.94
CA VAL A 34 -3.11 0.35 -8.87
C VAL A 34 -2.51 0.56 -10.26
N LEU A 35 -1.18 0.70 -10.35
CA LEU A 35 -0.49 0.92 -11.62
C LEU A 35 0.01 -0.37 -12.28
N GLN A 36 -0.24 -1.53 -11.68
CA GLN A 36 0.21 -2.81 -12.24
C GLN A 36 -0.64 -3.21 -13.43
N MET A 37 -0.02 -3.95 -14.34
CA MET A 37 -0.71 -4.52 -15.48
C MET A 37 -1.59 -5.71 -15.07
N PRO A 38 -2.70 -5.97 -15.77
CA PRO A 38 -3.48 -7.20 -15.58
C PRO A 38 -2.68 -8.44 -16.03
N TYR A 39 -3.14 -9.61 -15.60
CA TYR A 39 -2.57 -10.92 -16.00
C TYR A 39 -1.09 -11.09 -15.62
N GLN A 40 -0.69 -10.61 -14.46
CA GLN A 40 0.68 -10.80 -13.98
C GLN A 40 0.92 -12.24 -13.56
N SER A 41 2.13 -12.73 -13.85
CA SER A 41 2.57 -14.05 -13.40
C SER A 41 3.10 -14.01 -11.97
N VAL A 42 3.12 -15.17 -11.32
CA VAL A 42 3.77 -15.34 -10.00
C VAL A 42 5.24 -14.92 -10.06
N GLU A 43 5.91 -15.14 -11.19
CA GLU A 43 7.31 -14.78 -11.37
C GLU A 43 7.58 -13.28 -11.24
N VAL A 44 6.65 -12.42 -11.67
CA VAL A 44 6.76 -10.97 -11.47
C VAL A 44 6.84 -10.62 -9.99
N TRP A 45 6.00 -11.25 -9.18
CA TRP A 45 5.99 -11.03 -7.73
C TRP A 45 7.18 -11.67 -7.03
N ARG A 46 7.65 -12.84 -7.51
CA ARG A 46 8.88 -13.48 -7.00
C ARG A 46 10.08 -12.55 -7.19
N LYS A 47 10.25 -11.98 -8.37
CA LYS A 47 11.34 -11.04 -8.65
C LYS A 47 11.28 -9.78 -7.77
N ARG A 48 10.08 -9.29 -7.51
CA ARG A 48 9.90 -8.16 -6.58
C ARG A 48 10.27 -8.52 -5.14
N LEU A 49 9.95 -9.74 -4.73
CA LEU A 49 10.33 -10.24 -3.41
C LEU A 49 11.85 -10.46 -3.30
N GLU A 50 12.47 -11.02 -4.32
CA GLU A 50 13.92 -11.21 -4.38
C GLU A 50 14.71 -9.89 -4.39
N ALA A 51 14.12 -8.83 -4.94
CA ALA A 51 14.71 -7.49 -4.95
C ALA A 51 14.59 -6.76 -3.61
N ASP A 52 13.89 -7.33 -2.63
CA ASP A 52 13.76 -6.73 -1.30
C ASP A 52 15.13 -6.63 -0.62
N ASN A 53 15.27 -5.55 0.13
CA ASN A 53 16.45 -5.25 0.91
C ASN A 53 16.04 -4.59 2.24
N GLU A 54 16.99 -4.17 3.04
CA GLU A 54 16.71 -3.52 4.34
C GLU A 54 15.94 -2.19 4.26
N ARG A 55 15.75 -1.64 3.05
CA ARG A 55 14.94 -0.44 2.80
C ARG A 55 13.50 -0.73 2.45
N SER A 56 13.13 -2.00 2.30
CA SER A 56 11.81 -2.46 1.89
C SER A 56 11.16 -3.29 3.00
N VAL A 57 9.89 -3.03 3.25
CA VAL A 57 9.07 -3.87 4.11
C VAL A 57 7.77 -4.19 3.39
N LYS A 58 7.51 -5.47 3.18
CA LYS A 58 6.26 -5.94 2.58
C LYS A 58 5.48 -6.76 3.58
N LEU A 59 4.22 -6.39 3.77
CA LEU A 59 3.29 -7.03 4.69
C LEU A 59 2.13 -7.63 3.91
N VAL A 60 1.66 -8.78 4.37
CA VAL A 60 0.40 -9.38 3.91
C VAL A 60 -0.59 -9.43 5.06
N ALA A 61 -1.85 -9.21 4.73
CA ALA A 61 -2.96 -9.45 5.64
C ALA A 61 -3.61 -10.78 5.26
N LEU A 62 -3.75 -11.66 6.24
CA LEU A 62 -4.29 -13.01 6.07
C LEU A 62 -5.59 -13.18 6.86
N HIS A 63 -6.55 -13.82 6.21
CA HIS A 63 -7.71 -14.38 6.89
C HIS A 63 -7.70 -15.89 6.70
N GLN A 64 -7.58 -16.64 7.80
CA GLN A 64 -7.50 -18.12 7.76
C GLN A 64 -6.45 -18.62 6.73
N GLY A 65 -5.29 -17.98 6.70
CA GLY A 65 -4.21 -18.34 5.80
C GLY A 65 -4.34 -17.84 4.35
N VAL A 66 -5.45 -17.18 4.01
CA VAL A 66 -5.68 -16.62 2.66
C VAL A 66 -5.28 -15.15 2.63
N VAL A 67 -4.51 -14.75 1.62
CA VAL A 67 -4.12 -13.35 1.42
C VAL A 67 -5.36 -12.51 1.05
N VAL A 68 -5.64 -11.51 1.87
CA VAL A 68 -6.77 -10.57 1.68
C VAL A 68 -6.29 -9.12 1.50
N GLY A 69 -5.02 -8.86 1.70
CA GLY A 69 -4.41 -7.56 1.47
C GLY A 69 -2.89 -7.65 1.45
N GLU A 70 -2.27 -6.65 0.85
CA GLU A 70 -0.80 -6.49 0.81
C GLU A 70 -0.45 -5.01 0.86
N LEU A 71 0.67 -4.69 1.51
CA LEU A 71 1.27 -3.36 1.52
C LEU A 71 2.78 -3.48 1.41
N GLY A 72 3.37 -2.75 0.46
CA GLY A 72 4.82 -2.61 0.33
C GLY A 72 5.26 -1.20 0.65
N LEU A 73 6.09 -1.04 1.68
CA LEU A 73 6.73 0.22 2.08
C LEU A 73 8.19 0.21 1.64
N GLU A 74 8.65 1.28 1.02
CA GLU A 74 10.04 1.43 0.58
C GLU A 74 10.61 2.79 0.97
N GLN A 75 11.79 2.78 1.58
CA GLN A 75 12.61 3.97 1.80
C GLN A 75 13.34 4.33 0.52
N PHE A 76 13.37 5.60 0.14
CA PHE A 76 14.10 6.04 -1.04
C PHE A 76 15.62 5.88 -0.86
N SER A 77 16.28 5.41 -1.91
CA SER A 77 17.70 5.07 -1.87
C SER A 77 18.65 6.27 -2.03
N ARG A 78 18.18 7.37 -2.61
CA ARG A 78 19.00 8.58 -2.74
C ARG A 78 19.24 9.20 -1.36
N ILE A 79 20.49 9.47 -1.00
CA ILE A 79 20.89 9.98 0.32
C ILE A 79 20.05 11.20 0.75
N ARG A 80 19.89 12.17 -0.14
CA ARG A 80 19.11 13.39 0.16
C ARG A 80 17.60 13.17 0.25
N ARG A 81 17.13 11.95 -0.03
CA ARG A 81 15.74 11.51 0.06
C ARG A 81 15.57 10.37 1.06
N SER A 82 16.60 10.00 1.80
CA SER A 82 16.56 8.87 2.74
C SER A 82 15.66 9.10 3.95
N HIS A 83 15.21 10.34 4.20
CA HIS A 83 14.20 10.69 5.20
C HIS A 83 12.77 10.40 4.71
N ALA A 84 12.61 9.97 3.49
CA ALA A 84 11.32 9.77 2.83
C ALA A 84 11.20 8.36 2.26
N GLY A 85 9.97 7.93 2.15
CA GLY A 85 9.61 6.67 1.51
C GLY A 85 8.22 6.74 0.91
N SER A 86 7.82 5.68 0.25
CA SER A 86 6.50 5.52 -0.33
C SER A 86 5.95 4.13 -0.08
N PHE A 87 4.67 3.95 -0.26
CA PHE A 87 4.04 2.65 -0.20
C PHE A 87 2.98 2.47 -1.28
N GLY A 88 2.73 1.20 -1.62
CA GLY A 88 1.58 0.76 -2.38
C GLY A 88 0.79 -0.26 -1.58
N MET A 89 -0.51 -0.34 -1.81
CA MET A 89 -1.40 -1.23 -1.06
C MET A 89 -2.53 -1.73 -1.94
N GLY A 90 -2.93 -2.98 -1.73
CA GLY A 90 -4.13 -3.57 -2.31
C GLY A 90 -4.89 -4.36 -1.27
N VAL A 91 -6.22 -4.31 -1.32
CA VAL A 91 -7.13 -5.08 -0.47
C VAL A 91 -8.16 -5.78 -1.35
N ALA A 92 -8.37 -7.07 -1.12
CA ALA A 92 -9.36 -7.86 -1.85
C ALA A 92 -10.75 -7.22 -1.75
N PRO A 93 -11.55 -7.20 -2.85
CA PRO A 93 -12.83 -6.50 -2.87
C PRO A 93 -13.78 -6.91 -1.75
N ALA A 94 -13.86 -8.20 -1.44
CA ALA A 94 -14.71 -8.73 -0.37
C ALA A 94 -14.27 -8.27 1.04
N TRP A 95 -13.07 -7.74 1.17
CA TRP A 95 -12.47 -7.31 2.43
C TRP A 95 -12.30 -5.79 2.55
N GLN A 96 -12.69 -5.04 1.54
CA GLN A 96 -12.73 -3.58 1.60
C GLN A 96 -13.81 -3.10 2.57
N GLY A 97 -13.56 -1.99 3.25
CA GLY A 97 -14.47 -1.45 4.26
C GLY A 97 -14.53 -2.26 5.57
N LYS A 98 -13.64 -3.23 5.76
CA LYS A 98 -13.59 -4.10 6.96
C LYS A 98 -12.33 -3.87 7.83
N GLY A 99 -11.62 -2.77 7.60
CA GLY A 99 -10.46 -2.38 8.39
C GLY A 99 -9.13 -3.03 8.01
N VAL A 100 -9.08 -3.85 6.97
CA VAL A 100 -7.82 -4.50 6.53
C VAL A 100 -6.78 -3.47 6.10
N GLY A 101 -7.17 -2.50 5.27
CA GLY A 101 -6.28 -1.41 4.86
C GLY A 101 -5.79 -0.58 6.03
N SER A 102 -6.64 -0.30 7.00
CA SER A 102 -6.26 0.42 8.23
C SER A 102 -5.23 -0.34 9.06
N GLN A 103 -5.37 -1.65 9.20
CA GLN A 103 -4.42 -2.48 9.93
C GLN A 103 -3.05 -2.53 9.23
N LEU A 104 -3.04 -2.73 7.91
CA LEU A 104 -1.82 -2.72 7.11
C LEU A 104 -1.10 -1.36 7.19
N LEU A 105 -1.85 -0.28 7.02
CA LEU A 105 -1.28 1.07 7.04
C LEU A 105 -0.76 1.45 8.42
N ALA A 106 -1.49 1.12 9.49
CA ALA A 106 -1.04 1.35 10.86
C ALA A 106 0.29 0.64 11.13
N ALA A 107 0.42 -0.63 10.75
CA ALA A 107 1.64 -1.39 10.92
C ALA A 107 2.80 -0.81 10.09
N ALA A 108 2.55 -0.43 8.85
CA ALA A 108 3.56 0.17 7.98
C ALA A 108 4.05 1.53 8.52
N LEU A 109 3.14 2.37 9.04
CA LEU A 109 3.52 3.66 9.61
C LEU A 109 4.25 3.51 10.94
N ASP A 110 3.94 2.51 11.75
CA ASP A 110 4.74 2.18 12.94
C ASP A 110 6.18 1.84 12.55
N ILE A 111 6.36 1.02 11.52
CA ILE A 111 7.70 0.68 10.99
C ILE A 111 8.40 1.92 10.44
N ALA A 112 7.70 2.73 9.64
CA ALA A 112 8.24 3.97 9.08
C ALA A 112 8.73 4.93 10.16
N ASP A 113 7.95 5.11 11.21
CA ASP A 113 8.23 6.06 12.29
C ASP A 113 9.29 5.56 13.27
N ASN A 114 9.14 4.33 13.75
CA ASN A 114 9.89 3.84 14.92
C ASN A 114 11.12 2.99 14.56
N TRP A 115 11.19 2.50 13.33
CA TRP A 115 12.26 1.60 12.89
C TRP A 115 13.07 2.14 11.71
N MET A 116 12.44 2.85 10.78
CA MET A 116 13.11 3.43 9.62
C MET A 116 13.40 4.93 9.80
N ASN A 117 12.81 5.56 10.81
CA ASN A 117 12.95 6.99 11.09
C ASN A 117 12.57 7.86 9.88
N LEU A 118 11.53 7.50 9.16
CA LEU A 118 11.05 8.29 8.04
C LEU A 118 10.28 9.52 8.55
N ARG A 119 10.70 10.70 8.09
CA ARG A 119 9.95 11.95 8.34
C ARG A 119 8.77 12.11 7.39
N ARG A 120 8.92 11.63 6.16
CA ARG A 120 7.96 11.79 5.08
C ARG A 120 7.59 10.43 4.47
N VAL A 121 6.31 10.16 4.39
CA VAL A 121 5.77 9.04 3.61
C VAL A 121 4.85 9.62 2.56
N GLU A 122 5.07 9.26 1.30
CA GLU A 122 4.31 9.77 0.17
C GLU A 122 3.65 8.64 -0.63
N LEU A 123 2.59 8.98 -1.33
CA LEU A 123 1.85 8.06 -2.18
C LEU A 123 1.23 8.80 -3.36
N SER A 124 0.88 8.03 -4.39
CA SER A 124 -0.04 8.45 -5.45
C SER A 124 -1.31 7.61 -5.38
N VAL A 125 -2.46 8.24 -5.56
CA VAL A 125 -3.76 7.57 -5.53
C VAL A 125 -4.62 8.14 -6.66
N TYR A 126 -5.40 7.29 -7.34
CA TYR A 126 -6.33 7.80 -8.34
C TYR A 126 -7.30 8.80 -7.71
N ALA A 127 -7.52 9.92 -8.40
CA ALA A 127 -8.32 11.03 -7.89
C ALA A 127 -9.80 10.65 -7.62
N ASP A 128 -10.29 9.58 -8.26
CA ASP A 128 -11.63 9.04 -8.08
C ASP A 128 -11.72 7.93 -7.01
N ASN A 129 -10.61 7.55 -6.39
CA ASN A 129 -10.60 6.53 -5.34
C ASN A 129 -10.89 7.16 -3.97
N GLU A 130 -12.14 7.55 -3.75
CA GLU A 130 -12.57 8.26 -2.54
C GLU A 130 -12.35 7.44 -1.26
N ALA A 131 -12.52 6.12 -1.33
CA ALA A 131 -12.33 5.24 -0.18
C ALA A 131 -10.87 5.25 0.30
N ALA A 132 -9.91 5.11 -0.62
CA ALA A 132 -8.49 5.17 -0.29
C ALA A 132 -8.07 6.56 0.19
N ILE A 133 -8.51 7.62 -0.49
CA ILE A 133 -8.23 9.00 -0.10
C ILE A 133 -8.75 9.27 1.33
N GLY A 134 -9.95 8.83 1.64
CA GLY A 134 -10.53 8.95 2.99
C GLY A 134 -9.72 8.20 4.04
N LEU A 135 -9.25 6.99 3.73
CA LEU A 135 -8.36 6.21 4.59
C LEU A 135 -7.05 6.96 4.86
N TYR A 136 -6.39 7.43 3.82
CA TYR A 136 -5.11 8.13 3.95
C TYR A 136 -5.24 9.41 4.77
N ARG A 137 -6.32 10.18 4.57
CA ARG A 137 -6.60 11.37 5.39
C ARG A 137 -6.73 11.05 6.87
N LYS A 138 -7.37 9.94 7.23
CA LYS A 138 -7.47 9.49 8.63
C LYS A 138 -6.12 9.22 9.27
N PHE A 139 -5.12 8.83 8.48
CA PHE A 139 -3.76 8.60 8.94
C PHE A 139 -2.84 9.82 8.83
N GLY A 140 -3.39 10.99 8.53
CA GLY A 140 -2.65 12.25 8.50
C GLY A 140 -2.00 12.59 7.17
N PHE A 141 -2.36 11.89 6.08
CA PHE A 141 -1.92 12.25 4.74
C PHE A 141 -2.71 13.47 4.23
N GLU A 142 -2.01 14.39 3.61
CA GLU A 142 -2.56 15.59 2.99
C GLU A 142 -2.27 15.59 1.49
N THR A 143 -3.18 16.17 0.70
CA THR A 143 -2.97 16.33 -0.74
C THR A 143 -1.95 17.42 -1.00
N GLU A 144 -0.93 17.11 -1.80
CA GLU A 144 0.12 18.06 -2.22
C GLU A 144 -0.01 18.47 -3.68
N GLY A 145 -0.70 17.72 -4.49
CA GLY A 145 -0.89 18.06 -5.89
C GLY A 145 -1.81 17.11 -6.64
N LEU A 146 -2.22 17.56 -7.81
CA LEU A 146 -2.98 16.80 -8.79
C LEU A 146 -2.12 16.57 -10.02
N PHE A 147 -1.94 15.33 -10.43
CA PHE A 147 -1.30 14.95 -11.68
C PHE A 147 -2.37 14.61 -12.73
N ARG A 148 -2.49 15.42 -13.76
CA ARG A 148 -3.48 15.23 -14.83
C ARG A 148 -2.99 14.20 -15.84
N ASP A 149 -3.93 13.38 -16.35
CA ASP A 149 -3.64 12.35 -17.36
C ASP A 149 -2.44 11.46 -16.97
N TYR A 150 -2.40 11.07 -15.68
CA TYR A 150 -1.26 10.41 -15.09
C TYR A 150 -1.10 8.95 -15.54
N ALA A 151 -2.22 8.28 -15.76
CA ALA A 151 -2.23 6.87 -16.14
C ALA A 151 -3.39 6.55 -17.08
N VAL A 152 -3.31 5.39 -17.71
CA VAL A 152 -4.39 4.84 -18.55
C VAL A 152 -5.14 3.76 -17.77
N ARG A 153 -6.46 3.85 -17.77
CA ARG A 153 -7.34 2.84 -17.19
C ARG A 153 -8.60 2.71 -18.07
N ASP A 154 -8.93 1.50 -18.47
CA ASP A 154 -10.10 1.21 -19.32
C ASP A 154 -10.14 2.09 -20.60
N GLY A 155 -8.99 2.32 -21.23
CA GLY A 155 -8.86 3.11 -22.44
C GLY A 155 -8.98 4.62 -22.28
N ALA A 156 -9.06 5.13 -21.04
CA ALA A 156 -9.13 6.56 -20.74
C ALA A 156 -7.95 7.00 -19.86
N TYR A 157 -7.61 8.27 -19.96
CA TYR A 157 -6.64 8.87 -19.06
C TYR A 157 -7.30 9.21 -17.73
N VAL A 158 -6.59 8.98 -16.64
CA VAL A 158 -7.04 9.24 -15.28
C VAL A 158 -6.02 10.06 -14.50
N ASP A 159 -6.54 10.93 -13.65
CA ASP A 159 -5.73 11.78 -12.78
C ASP A 159 -5.39 11.05 -11.48
N THR A 160 -4.28 11.45 -10.86
CA THR A 160 -3.90 11.02 -9.52
C THR A 160 -3.69 12.20 -8.60
N LEU A 161 -3.93 11.97 -7.31
CA LEU A 161 -3.46 12.86 -6.26
C LEU A 161 -2.11 12.40 -5.75
N SER A 162 -1.20 13.34 -5.55
CA SER A 162 -0.01 13.13 -4.73
C SER A 162 -0.36 13.50 -3.30
N MET A 163 -0.15 12.57 -2.38
CA MET A 163 -0.42 12.77 -0.96
C MET A 163 0.82 12.45 -0.14
N ALA A 164 0.99 13.11 0.97
CA ALA A 164 2.09 12.87 1.89
C ALA A 164 1.69 13.05 3.35
N ARG A 165 2.35 12.31 4.21
CA ARG A 165 2.30 12.47 5.66
C ARG A 165 3.68 12.88 6.15
N LEU A 166 3.75 14.01 6.83
CA LEU A 166 4.95 14.49 7.51
C LEU A 166 4.82 14.19 9.00
N ARG A 167 5.72 13.34 9.52
CA ARG A 167 5.78 13.09 10.95
C ARG A 167 6.29 14.35 11.67
N ARG A 168 5.50 14.85 12.61
CA ARG A 168 5.94 15.93 13.50
C ARG A 168 7.02 15.40 14.42
N MET A 169 8.19 16.02 14.40
CA MET A 169 9.24 15.71 15.36
C MET A 169 8.90 16.37 16.68
N PRO A 170 9.11 15.71 17.83
CA PRO A 170 9.05 16.40 19.12
C PRO A 170 10.14 17.47 19.10
N ASN A 171 9.76 18.75 19.36
CA ASN A 171 10.62 19.95 19.41
C ASN A 171 11.00 20.58 18.06
N SER A 172 10.11 20.67 17.13
CA SER A 172 10.21 21.68 16.06
C SER A 172 9.21 22.81 16.40
N ASP A 173 9.62 23.68 17.33
CA ASP A 173 9.03 25.02 17.48
C ASP A 173 9.54 25.95 16.39
#